data_ef9c5c0c2687ed614b76ee6a801815e0
#
_entry.id   ef9c5c0c2687ed614b76ee6a801815e0
#
_cell.length_a   1.000
_cell.length_b   1.000
_cell.length_c   1.000
_cell.angle_alpha   90.00
_cell.angle_beta   90.00
_cell.angle_gamma   90.00
#
_symmetry.space_group_name_H-M   'P 1'
#
loop_
_entity.id
_entity.type
_entity.pdbx_description
1 polymer ?
#
loop_
_entity_poly.entity_id
_entity_poly.type
_entity_poly.pdbx_seq_one_letter_code
_entity_poly.pdbx_strand_id
1 'polypeptide(L)'
;MSNKATGAAESANSPAEAAADASQNAAETANETAGDAVVATDSGADEDKAAHHVSRRAAFGFAGAGLAAGALAGAAGGYAAGGEDAPADKILDTYPFRGKHQAGILTPAQDNMFCAAFDVTTTDPEELKQLLSDWTVAAQQMTAGELIGGEPSENKQAVPRDTGEAWGYKPNGLTITFGFGRSLFVDSDGKDRFGIAKKMPKILSEGMPKFANENIRSADSDGDLLVQACSNDAQVCAHAIRNLNRIAMGTAKMRWSQTGYGRTSSTSVAQETPRNLFGFKDGTNNIKSEDGDAKLNEHLWVQKGDDSGADWMTGGTYFVVRKIHMFAEMWDNLRLIEQEQTFGRDKRYGAPLNVASPTSGKDEFKPIDFKAKNKEGELEVPADSHIAIVNPEQNKGRWMLRRGYNYTEGSDALGRLSAGLFFIAFVRDPRTNFYPILDKMTQKDALSEYLQHQARALFAIPAGVGQSDTMVGQALFS
;
A
#
# COMPACT_ATOMS: atom_id res chain seq x y z
N MET A 1 70.37 6.81 -37.30
CA MET A 1 70.93 5.87 -36.34
C MET A 1 69.78 5.51 -35.38
N SER A 2 68.97 4.57 -35.72
CA SER A 2 69.03 3.15 -35.37
C SER A 2 69.12 2.90 -33.87
N ASN A 3 67.98 2.49 -33.20
CA ASN A 3 67.97 1.19 -32.62
C ASN A 3 66.49 0.77 -32.24
N LYS A 4 66.14 -0.42 -32.69
CA LYS A 4 64.99 -1.20 -32.31
C LYS A 4 65.15 -1.80 -30.89
N ALA A 5 64.12 -1.87 -30.09
CA ALA A 5 64.00 -2.91 -29.10
C ALA A 5 62.52 -3.33 -28.99
N THR A 6 62.27 -4.58 -29.30
CA THR A 6 61.09 -5.38 -29.15
C THR A 6 60.91 -5.73 -27.68
N GLY A 7 59.67 -5.62 -27.16
CA GLY A 7 59.27 -6.11 -25.85
C GLY A 7 57.84 -6.66 -25.90
N ALA A 8 57.68 -7.91 -25.49
CA ALA A 8 56.51 -8.77 -25.58
C ALA A 8 55.32 -8.26 -24.77
N ALA A 9 54.15 -8.47 -25.31
CA ALA A 9 52.90 -8.26 -24.62
C ALA A 9 52.56 -9.50 -23.76
N GLU A 10 52.45 -9.32 -22.45
CA GLU A 10 51.82 -10.26 -21.54
C GLU A 10 50.31 -9.90 -21.43
N SER A 11 49.48 -10.87 -21.78
CA SER A 11 48.03 -10.79 -21.64
C SER A 11 47.66 -11.03 -20.18
N ALA A 12 47.12 -10.04 -19.50
CA ALA A 12 46.51 -10.19 -18.19
C ALA A 12 45.09 -10.66 -18.38
N ASN A 13 44.76 -11.88 -17.92
CA ASN A 13 43.40 -12.43 -17.82
C ASN A 13 42.58 -11.64 -16.80
N SER A 14 41.33 -11.37 -17.20
CA SER A 14 40.31 -10.66 -16.42
C SER A 14 39.78 -11.54 -15.27
N PRO A 15 39.40 -10.94 -14.10
CA PRO A 15 38.90 -11.67 -12.93
C PRO A 15 37.47 -12.29 -13.07
N ALA A 16 36.90 -12.27 -14.25
CA ALA A 16 35.53 -12.76 -14.49
C ALA A 16 35.44 -14.29 -14.74
N GLU A 17 36.56 -14.96 -15.05
CA GLU A 17 36.56 -16.42 -15.30
C GLU A 17 36.79 -17.27 -14.04
N ALA A 18 37.22 -16.71 -12.93
CA ALA A 18 37.44 -17.45 -11.67
C ALA A 18 36.17 -17.61 -10.82
N ALA A 19 35.06 -16.96 -11.16
CA ALA A 19 33.80 -17.04 -10.40
C ALA A 19 32.82 -18.09 -10.94
N ALA A 20 33.06 -18.67 -12.10
CA ALA A 20 32.18 -19.66 -12.72
C ALA A 20 32.49 -21.11 -12.30
N ASP A 21 33.68 -21.38 -11.80
CA ASP A 21 34.11 -22.76 -11.43
C ASP A 21 33.85 -23.13 -9.97
N ALA A 22 33.48 -22.14 -9.12
CA ALA A 22 33.15 -22.37 -7.71
C ALA A 22 31.67 -22.71 -7.45
N SER A 23 30.80 -22.57 -8.44
CA SER A 23 29.35 -22.80 -8.26
C SER A 23 28.88 -24.21 -8.68
N GLN A 24 29.72 -25.01 -9.33
CA GLN A 24 29.37 -26.38 -9.73
C GLN A 24 29.77 -27.45 -8.71
N ASN A 25 30.67 -27.15 -7.77
CA ASN A 25 31.11 -28.14 -6.75
C ASN A 25 30.30 -28.11 -5.45
N ALA A 26 29.31 -27.24 -5.30
CA ALA A 26 28.44 -27.18 -4.09
C ALA A 26 27.11 -27.93 -4.24
N ALA A 27 26.81 -28.48 -5.40
CA ALA A 27 25.55 -29.19 -5.65
C ALA A 27 25.62 -30.72 -5.57
N GLU A 28 26.82 -31.33 -5.43
CA GLU A 28 27.00 -32.78 -5.42
C GLU A 28 27.20 -33.40 -4.01
N THR A 29 27.28 -32.59 -2.93
CA THR A 29 27.53 -33.13 -1.56
C THR A 29 26.30 -33.10 -0.64
N ALA A 30 25.09 -32.83 -1.15
CA ALA A 30 23.88 -32.76 -0.33
C ALA A 30 22.91 -33.95 -0.47
N ASN A 31 23.29 -35.05 -1.11
CA ASN A 31 22.37 -36.16 -1.40
C ASN A 31 22.77 -37.56 -0.82
N GLU A 32 23.61 -37.62 0.20
CA GLU A 32 23.91 -38.89 0.86
C GLU A 32 23.89 -38.71 2.38
N THR A 33 22.72 -38.68 3.01
CA THR A 33 22.48 -39.12 4.39
C THR A 33 20.98 -39.02 4.70
N ALA A 34 20.21 -40.02 4.32
CA ALA A 34 18.94 -40.37 4.93
C ALA A 34 18.68 -41.86 4.70
N GLY A 35 19.07 -42.64 5.65
CA GLY A 35 18.79 -44.08 5.71
C GLY A 35 18.72 -44.52 7.15
N ASP A 36 17.61 -45.13 7.52
CA ASP A 36 17.34 -46.07 8.58
C ASP A 36 17.33 -45.65 10.06
N ALA A 37 16.14 -45.61 10.63
CA ALA A 37 15.91 -46.08 12.00
C ALA A 37 14.54 -46.77 12.11
N VAL A 38 14.66 -48.02 12.54
CA VAL A 38 13.71 -49.11 12.62
C VAL A 38 12.71 -48.94 13.77
N VAL A 39 11.49 -49.45 13.52
CA VAL A 39 10.36 -49.72 14.40
C VAL A 39 10.72 -50.53 15.63
N ALA A 40 10.19 -50.17 16.78
CA ALA A 40 9.95 -51.13 17.89
C ALA A 40 8.55 -50.91 18.47
N THR A 41 7.73 -51.93 18.31
CA THR A 41 6.44 -52.15 18.98
C THR A 41 6.70 -52.59 20.39
N ASP A 42 5.92 -52.12 21.37
CA ASP A 42 5.45 -52.98 22.45
C ASP A 42 4.07 -52.58 22.96
N SER A 43 3.35 -53.64 23.33
CA SER A 43 1.94 -53.79 23.71
C SER A 43 1.72 -53.65 25.20
N GLY A 44 0.51 -53.21 25.61
CA GLY A 44 0.04 -53.47 26.98
C GLY A 44 -1.19 -52.67 27.38
N ALA A 45 -2.30 -53.26 27.20
CA ALA A 45 -3.54 -53.50 28.00
C ALA A 45 -4.13 -52.41 28.93
N ASP A 46 -5.42 -52.21 28.67
CA ASP A 46 -6.60 -52.14 29.57
C ASP A 46 -6.79 -50.97 30.57
N GLU A 47 -7.84 -50.25 30.46
CA GLU A 47 -9.11 -50.28 31.18
C GLU A 47 -9.99 -49.01 30.96
N ASP A 48 -11.18 -49.29 30.49
CA ASP A 48 -12.50 -48.65 30.74
C ASP A 48 -12.57 -47.26 31.39
N LYS A 49 -13.22 -46.32 30.68
CA LYS A 49 -14.38 -45.56 31.20
C LYS A 49 -15.14 -44.87 30.09
N ALA A 50 -16.44 -45.18 30.04
CA ALA A 50 -17.46 -44.63 29.21
C ALA A 50 -17.51 -43.10 29.25
N ALA A 51 -17.50 -42.41 28.08
CA ALA A 51 -17.95 -41.06 27.94
C ALA A 51 -18.81 -40.92 26.69
N HIS A 52 -19.98 -40.45 26.90
CA HIS A 52 -21.10 -40.21 26.02
C HIS A 52 -20.73 -39.60 24.66
N HIS A 53 -21.04 -40.33 23.59
CA HIS A 53 -21.22 -39.81 22.25
C HIS A 53 -22.51 -38.98 22.18
N VAL A 54 -22.39 -37.64 22.14
CA VAL A 54 -23.46 -36.76 21.70
C VAL A 54 -23.28 -36.53 20.20
N SER A 55 -24.20 -37.18 19.46
CA SER A 55 -24.34 -37.03 18.00
C SER A 55 -24.76 -35.59 17.65
N ARG A 56 -23.91 -34.87 16.91
CA ARG A 56 -24.19 -33.55 16.30
C ARG A 56 -24.98 -33.68 14.98
N ARG A 57 -26.08 -34.40 14.99
CA ARG A 57 -26.99 -34.52 13.85
C ARG A 57 -28.45 -34.33 14.25
N ALA A 58 -28.78 -33.17 14.78
CA ALA A 58 -30.22 -32.77 14.87
C ALA A 58 -30.34 -31.31 15.35
N ALA A 59 -29.99 -30.32 14.54
CA ALA A 59 -30.46 -28.94 14.70
C ALA A 59 -30.23 -28.11 13.43
N PHE A 60 -30.73 -28.56 12.27
CA PHE A 60 -30.95 -27.69 11.11
C PHE A 60 -32.20 -28.17 10.39
N GLY A 61 -33.32 -27.75 10.89
CA GLY A 61 -34.60 -27.81 10.23
C GLY A 61 -35.37 -26.53 10.53
N PHE A 62 -35.82 -25.85 9.46
CA PHE A 62 -36.72 -24.70 9.44
C PHE A 62 -36.18 -23.33 9.84
N ALA A 63 -35.63 -22.61 8.86
CA ALA A 63 -35.93 -21.19 8.60
C ALA A 63 -35.35 -20.78 7.23
N GLY A 64 -35.88 -21.33 6.15
CA GLY A 64 -35.64 -20.87 4.79
C GLY A 64 -36.93 -20.26 4.25
N ALA A 65 -37.02 -18.95 4.21
CA ALA A 65 -37.91 -18.11 3.40
C ALA A 65 -38.25 -16.82 4.16
N GLY A 66 -37.38 -15.84 4.14
CA GLY A 66 -37.71 -14.54 4.72
C GLY A 66 -36.60 -13.50 4.80
N LEU A 67 -35.38 -13.78 4.38
CA LEU A 67 -34.25 -12.86 4.56
C LEU A 67 -33.65 -12.27 3.27
N ALA A 68 -34.21 -12.53 2.09
CA ALA A 68 -33.74 -11.97 0.83
C ALA A 68 -34.25 -10.55 0.52
N ALA A 69 -35.21 -10.01 1.29
CA ALA A 69 -35.77 -8.67 1.05
C ALA A 69 -35.30 -7.60 2.04
N GLY A 70 -34.62 -7.98 3.13
CA GLY A 70 -34.18 -7.03 4.17
C GLY A 70 -32.75 -6.51 4.02
N ALA A 71 -31.89 -7.21 3.28
CA ALA A 71 -30.46 -6.85 3.17
C ALA A 71 -30.16 -5.75 2.14
N LEU A 72 -31.11 -5.44 1.23
CA LEU A 72 -30.93 -4.40 0.21
C LEU A 72 -31.36 -2.99 0.65
N ALA A 73 -32.08 -2.86 1.77
CA ALA A 73 -32.52 -1.56 2.28
C ALA A 73 -31.61 -0.98 3.38
N GLY A 74 -30.69 -1.77 3.94
CA GLY A 74 -29.81 -1.33 5.04
C GLY A 74 -28.48 -0.70 4.59
N ALA A 75 -28.05 -0.94 3.35
CA ALA A 75 -26.72 -0.49 2.89
C ALA A 75 -26.69 0.93 2.31
N ALA A 76 -27.83 1.51 1.95
CA ALA A 76 -27.88 2.85 1.37
C ALA A 76 -28.10 3.97 2.40
N GLY A 77 -28.41 3.65 3.66
CA GLY A 77 -28.73 4.62 4.73
C GLY A 77 -27.64 4.84 5.78
N GLY A 78 -26.59 4.02 5.79
CA GLY A 78 -25.61 3.99 6.89
C GLY A 78 -24.60 5.15 6.92
N TYR A 79 -24.48 5.93 5.88
CA TYR A 79 -23.56 7.08 5.84
C TYR A 79 -24.22 8.43 6.15
N ALA A 80 -25.55 8.47 6.24
CA ALA A 80 -26.30 9.70 6.49
C ALA A 80 -27.01 9.75 7.85
N ALA A 81 -26.93 8.71 8.67
CA ALA A 81 -27.50 8.68 10.03
C ALA A 81 -26.43 8.28 11.03
N GLY A 82 -25.48 9.14 11.30
CA GLY A 82 -24.61 9.10 12.47
C GLY A 82 -25.45 9.37 13.71
N GLY A 83 -26.09 8.35 14.27
CA GLY A 83 -26.61 8.40 15.64
C GLY A 83 -25.43 8.44 16.60
N GLU A 84 -25.52 9.27 17.64
CA GLU A 84 -24.50 9.67 18.60
C GLU A 84 -23.95 8.58 19.52
N ASP A 85 -24.04 7.27 19.28
CA ASP A 85 -23.62 6.22 20.21
C ASP A 85 -22.94 4.98 19.59
N ALA A 86 -22.26 5.10 18.43
CA ALA A 86 -21.35 4.03 17.99
C ALA A 86 -19.96 4.33 18.56
N PRO A 87 -19.33 3.42 19.34
CA PRO A 87 -17.94 3.64 19.75
C PRO A 87 -17.07 3.75 18.50
N ALA A 88 -16.41 4.90 18.35
CA ALA A 88 -15.60 5.31 17.22
C ALA A 88 -14.36 4.41 16.96
N ASP A 89 -14.16 3.34 17.73
CA ASP A 89 -12.93 2.54 17.80
C ASP A 89 -13.02 1.19 17.09
N LYS A 90 -14.13 0.85 16.44
CA LYS A 90 -14.23 -0.45 15.74
C LYS A 90 -14.02 -0.26 14.25
N ILE A 91 -12.87 -0.72 13.75
CA ILE A 91 -12.75 -1.08 12.34
C ILE A 91 -13.85 -2.09 12.05
N LEU A 92 -14.68 -1.79 11.05
CA LEU A 92 -15.77 -2.66 10.67
C LEU A 92 -15.20 -3.98 10.12
N ASP A 93 -15.89 -5.09 10.38
CA ASP A 93 -15.54 -6.37 9.76
C ASP A 93 -15.63 -6.30 8.22
N THR A 94 -16.53 -5.45 7.69
CA THR A 94 -16.74 -5.24 6.25
C THR A 94 -16.90 -3.76 5.93
N TYR A 95 -16.40 -3.34 4.76
CA TYR A 95 -16.67 -2.04 4.15
C TYR A 95 -17.41 -2.22 2.83
N PRO A 96 -18.43 -1.40 2.52
CA PRO A 96 -19.11 -1.46 1.22
C PRO A 96 -18.11 -1.26 0.07
N PHE A 97 -18.10 -2.19 -0.87
CA PHE A 97 -17.28 -2.06 -2.08
C PHE A 97 -17.84 -0.99 -3.03
N ARG A 98 -19.16 -0.93 -3.17
CA ARG A 98 -19.85 0.04 -4.01
C ARG A 98 -20.13 1.34 -3.26
N GLY A 99 -19.94 2.49 -3.92
CA GLY A 99 -20.15 3.79 -3.31
C GLY A 99 -19.70 4.95 -4.17
N LYS A 100 -19.83 6.17 -3.66
CA LYS A 100 -19.38 7.40 -4.34
C LYS A 100 -17.87 7.43 -4.58
N HIS A 101 -17.10 6.97 -3.63
CA HIS A 101 -15.64 6.89 -3.65
C HIS A 101 -15.23 5.44 -3.40
N GLN A 102 -14.07 5.03 -3.91
CA GLN A 102 -13.57 3.69 -3.61
C GLN A 102 -13.20 3.57 -2.13
N ALA A 103 -13.54 2.43 -1.51
CA ALA A 103 -13.06 2.06 -0.19
C ALA A 103 -11.53 1.88 -0.20
N GLY A 104 -10.87 2.03 0.97
CA GLY A 104 -9.41 1.98 1.08
C GLY A 104 -8.73 3.34 0.92
N ILE A 105 -9.49 4.44 0.75
CA ILE A 105 -8.97 5.80 0.71
C ILE A 105 -9.20 6.50 2.05
N LEU A 106 -10.44 6.87 2.36
CA LEU A 106 -10.83 7.51 3.63
C LEU A 106 -11.19 6.54 4.76
N THR A 107 -11.47 5.28 4.46
CA THR A 107 -11.76 4.27 5.50
C THR A 107 -10.64 4.26 6.56
N PRO A 108 -10.93 4.00 7.83
CA PRO A 108 -9.91 3.86 8.85
C PRO A 108 -8.78 2.93 8.37
N ALA A 109 -7.52 3.40 8.48
CA ALA A 109 -6.39 2.66 7.92
C ALA A 109 -6.23 1.32 8.65
N GLN A 110 -6.26 0.23 7.90
CA GLN A 110 -6.03 -1.13 8.41
C GLN A 110 -4.53 -1.35 8.67
N ASP A 111 -4.19 -2.39 9.45
CA ASP A 111 -2.83 -2.64 9.90
C ASP A 111 -1.91 -3.26 8.84
N ASN A 112 -2.50 -3.92 7.82
CA ASN A 112 -1.74 -4.55 6.74
C ASN A 112 -2.20 -4.04 5.37
N MET A 113 -1.25 -4.06 4.43
CA MET A 113 -1.46 -3.70 3.04
C MET A 113 -0.71 -4.66 2.13
N PHE A 114 -1.34 -5.01 1.01
CA PHE A 114 -0.67 -5.61 -0.13
C PHE A 114 -1.04 -4.82 -1.38
N CYS A 115 -0.05 -4.15 -1.96
CA CYS A 115 -0.20 -3.34 -3.16
C CYS A 115 0.49 -4.04 -4.33
N ALA A 116 -0.15 -4.07 -5.51
CA ALA A 116 0.44 -4.63 -6.71
C ALA A 116 0.11 -3.78 -7.94
N ALA A 117 1.07 -3.65 -8.85
CA ALA A 117 0.85 -3.08 -10.16
C ALA A 117 0.97 -4.16 -11.24
N PHE A 118 0.26 -3.96 -12.34
CA PHE A 118 0.19 -4.90 -13.45
C PHE A 118 0.46 -4.20 -14.78
N ASP A 119 1.11 -4.93 -15.69
CA ASP A 119 1.22 -4.55 -17.09
C ASP A 119 0.17 -5.35 -17.89
N VAL A 120 -0.71 -4.66 -18.61
CA VAL A 120 -1.71 -5.28 -19.49
C VAL A 120 -0.99 -5.83 -20.72
N THR A 121 -1.19 -7.10 -21.02
CA THR A 121 -0.52 -7.81 -22.12
C THR A 121 -1.39 -7.93 -23.37
N THR A 122 -2.72 -7.87 -23.19
CA THR A 122 -3.65 -7.85 -24.34
C THR A 122 -3.60 -6.50 -25.06
N THR A 123 -4.02 -6.52 -26.32
CA THR A 123 -4.29 -5.33 -27.15
C THR A 123 -5.78 -5.18 -27.47
N ASP A 124 -6.62 -6.11 -27.00
CA ASP A 124 -8.06 -6.08 -27.18
C ASP A 124 -8.74 -5.27 -26.03
N PRO A 125 -9.44 -4.17 -26.36
CA PRO A 125 -10.19 -3.40 -25.37
C PRO A 125 -11.27 -4.20 -24.63
N GLU A 126 -11.89 -5.18 -25.29
CA GLU A 126 -12.95 -5.99 -24.68
C GLU A 126 -12.38 -6.98 -23.64
N GLU A 127 -11.21 -7.55 -23.90
CA GLU A 127 -10.52 -8.38 -22.91
C GLU A 127 -10.12 -7.55 -21.65
N LEU A 128 -9.68 -6.31 -21.86
CA LEU A 128 -9.38 -5.40 -20.73
C LEU A 128 -10.65 -5.08 -19.93
N LYS A 129 -11.77 -4.76 -20.59
CA LYS A 129 -13.04 -4.48 -19.92
C LYS A 129 -13.55 -5.72 -19.17
N GLN A 130 -13.41 -6.91 -19.76
CA GLN A 130 -13.78 -8.18 -19.11
C GLN A 130 -12.94 -8.39 -17.84
N LEU A 131 -11.62 -8.18 -17.91
CA LEU A 131 -10.76 -8.26 -16.73
C LEU A 131 -11.21 -7.31 -15.61
N LEU A 132 -11.52 -6.05 -15.94
CA LEU A 132 -11.98 -5.06 -14.96
C LEU A 132 -13.35 -5.44 -14.36
N SER A 133 -14.23 -6.05 -15.17
CA SER A 133 -15.52 -6.58 -14.71
C SER A 133 -15.31 -7.76 -13.75
N ASP A 134 -14.48 -8.73 -14.11
CA ASP A 134 -14.19 -9.90 -13.28
C ASP A 134 -13.50 -9.51 -11.98
N TRP A 135 -12.58 -8.56 -12.01
CA TRP A 135 -11.96 -7.97 -10.81
C TRP A 135 -12.98 -7.27 -9.93
N THR A 136 -13.94 -6.56 -10.52
CA THR A 136 -15.00 -5.87 -9.78
C THR A 136 -15.88 -6.86 -9.02
N VAL A 137 -16.29 -7.94 -9.67
CA VAL A 137 -17.09 -9.01 -9.05
C VAL A 137 -16.32 -9.70 -7.93
N ALA A 138 -15.07 -10.10 -8.20
CA ALA A 138 -14.22 -10.77 -7.21
C ALA A 138 -13.93 -9.87 -6.00
N ALA A 139 -13.62 -8.59 -6.23
CA ALA A 139 -13.38 -7.64 -5.16
C ALA A 139 -14.62 -7.42 -4.29
N GLN A 140 -15.81 -7.32 -4.90
CA GLN A 140 -17.07 -7.20 -4.16
C GLN A 140 -17.32 -8.42 -3.27
N GLN A 141 -17.08 -9.64 -3.79
CA GLN A 141 -17.22 -10.88 -3.01
C GLN A 141 -16.22 -10.93 -1.85
N MET A 142 -14.94 -10.73 -2.12
CA MET A 142 -13.89 -10.79 -1.09
C MET A 142 -14.09 -9.75 0.03
N THR A 143 -14.48 -8.52 -0.31
CA THR A 143 -14.73 -7.47 0.70
C THR A 143 -15.97 -7.75 1.55
N ALA A 144 -16.92 -8.52 1.03
CA ALA A 144 -18.07 -9.03 1.80
C ALA A 144 -17.75 -10.28 2.63
N GLY A 145 -16.55 -10.87 2.45
CA GLY A 145 -16.18 -12.14 3.09
C GLY A 145 -16.75 -13.37 2.40
N GLU A 146 -17.14 -13.23 1.13
CA GLU A 146 -17.66 -14.31 0.29
C GLU A 146 -16.54 -14.97 -0.52
N LEU A 147 -16.72 -16.23 -0.86
CA LEU A 147 -15.82 -16.98 -1.72
C LEU A 147 -15.99 -16.54 -3.19
N ILE A 148 -14.90 -16.43 -3.92
CA ILE A 148 -14.96 -16.11 -5.36
C ILE A 148 -15.62 -17.25 -6.12
N GLY A 149 -16.70 -16.90 -6.80
CA GLY A 149 -17.49 -17.85 -7.59
C GLY A 149 -18.39 -18.77 -6.77
N GLY A 150 -18.61 -18.44 -5.48
CA GLY A 150 -19.54 -19.16 -4.57
C GLY A 150 -18.92 -20.42 -3.98
N GLU A 151 -19.79 -21.37 -3.57
CA GLU A 151 -19.35 -22.60 -2.91
C GLU A 151 -18.33 -23.39 -3.74
N PRO A 152 -17.33 -24.02 -3.10
CA PRO A 152 -16.31 -24.81 -3.76
C PRO A 152 -16.95 -25.97 -4.55
N SER A 153 -16.44 -26.21 -5.76
CA SER A 153 -16.88 -27.33 -6.59
C SER A 153 -16.50 -28.67 -5.93
N GLU A 154 -17.43 -29.60 -5.85
CA GLU A 154 -17.16 -30.99 -5.47
C GLU A 154 -16.44 -31.79 -6.58
N ASN A 155 -16.41 -31.26 -7.81
CA ASN A 155 -15.72 -31.87 -8.93
C ASN A 155 -14.20 -31.75 -8.77
N LYS A 156 -13.53 -32.83 -8.39
CA LYS A 156 -12.08 -32.92 -8.18
C LYS A 156 -11.25 -32.64 -9.44
N GLN A 157 -11.87 -32.67 -10.63
CA GLN A 157 -11.22 -32.35 -11.92
C GLN A 157 -11.37 -30.87 -12.31
N ALA A 158 -12.18 -30.09 -11.57
CA ALA A 158 -12.34 -28.66 -11.82
C ALA A 158 -11.22 -27.87 -11.13
N VAL A 159 -10.73 -26.82 -11.83
CA VAL A 159 -9.85 -25.84 -11.21
C VAL A 159 -10.66 -25.01 -10.22
N PRO A 160 -10.24 -24.88 -8.95
CA PRO A 160 -10.94 -24.07 -7.97
C PRO A 160 -11.06 -22.61 -8.43
N ARG A 161 -12.22 -22.01 -8.19
CA ARG A 161 -12.46 -20.59 -8.53
C ARG A 161 -11.81 -19.64 -7.56
N ASP A 162 -11.66 -20.08 -6.30
CA ASP A 162 -10.99 -19.37 -5.23
C ASP A 162 -9.69 -20.08 -4.85
N THR A 163 -8.65 -19.34 -4.51
CA THR A 163 -7.35 -19.91 -4.10
C THR A 163 -7.33 -20.52 -2.70
N GLY A 164 -8.35 -20.23 -1.88
CA GLY A 164 -8.70 -20.95 -0.66
C GLY A 164 -7.95 -20.59 0.61
N GLU A 165 -6.89 -19.78 0.55
CA GLU A 165 -6.06 -19.49 1.72
C GLU A 165 -6.74 -18.63 2.81
N ALA A 166 -7.85 -17.97 2.47
CA ALA A 166 -8.66 -17.23 3.43
C ALA A 166 -10.01 -17.91 3.77
N TRP A 167 -10.18 -19.19 3.46
CA TRP A 167 -11.39 -19.92 3.83
C TRP A 167 -11.58 -19.96 5.36
N GLY A 168 -12.76 -19.56 5.81
CA GLY A 168 -13.08 -19.46 7.23
C GLY A 168 -12.57 -18.22 7.94
N TYR A 169 -11.84 -17.37 7.23
CA TYR A 169 -11.46 -16.05 7.73
C TYR A 169 -12.59 -15.05 7.53
N LYS A 170 -12.69 -14.11 8.43
CA LYS A 170 -13.50 -12.90 8.22
C LYS A 170 -12.72 -11.95 7.29
N PRO A 171 -13.38 -11.01 6.59
CA PRO A 171 -12.68 -10.03 5.75
C PRO A 171 -11.82 -9.05 6.54
N ASN A 172 -12.02 -8.92 7.86
CA ASN A 172 -11.21 -8.09 8.77
C ASN A 172 -11.02 -6.66 8.25
N GLY A 173 -12.12 -6.08 7.74
CA GLY A 173 -12.12 -4.75 7.17
C GLY A 173 -11.43 -4.65 5.80
N LEU A 174 -11.40 -5.74 5.01
CA LEU A 174 -10.79 -5.73 3.68
C LEU A 174 -11.37 -4.62 2.81
N THR A 175 -10.47 -3.83 2.23
CA THR A 175 -10.78 -2.88 1.17
C THR A 175 -9.89 -3.16 -0.03
N ILE A 176 -10.42 -3.02 -1.24
CA ILE A 176 -9.70 -3.18 -2.50
C ILE A 176 -9.91 -1.91 -3.33
N THR A 177 -8.81 -1.23 -3.65
CA THR A 177 -8.79 0.01 -4.42
C THR A 177 -8.08 -0.22 -5.74
N PHE A 178 -8.66 0.25 -6.85
CA PHE A 178 -8.13 0.09 -8.21
C PHE A 178 -7.68 1.43 -8.77
N GLY A 179 -6.63 1.39 -9.60
CA GLY A 179 -6.12 2.58 -10.27
C GLY A 179 -5.58 2.31 -11.66
N PHE A 180 -5.45 3.37 -12.46
CA PHE A 180 -4.99 3.36 -13.84
C PHE A 180 -3.75 4.23 -13.99
N GLY A 181 -2.66 3.63 -14.53
CA GLY A 181 -1.42 4.32 -14.79
C GLY A 181 -1.34 4.89 -16.20
N ARG A 182 -0.32 5.73 -16.44
CA ARG A 182 -0.10 6.38 -17.73
C ARG A 182 0.01 5.41 -18.89
N SER A 183 0.73 4.30 -18.69
CA SER A 183 1.00 3.31 -19.74
C SER A 183 -0.22 2.51 -20.17
N LEU A 184 -1.33 2.55 -19.43
CA LEU A 184 -2.61 2.02 -19.89
C LEU A 184 -3.18 2.82 -21.09
N PHE A 185 -2.99 4.14 -21.08
CA PHE A 185 -3.54 5.04 -22.10
C PHE A 185 -2.68 5.06 -23.37
N VAL A 186 -1.37 5.15 -23.18
CA VAL A 186 -0.40 5.17 -24.28
C VAL A 186 0.82 4.31 -23.93
N ASP A 187 1.34 3.58 -24.90
CA ASP A 187 2.56 2.80 -24.74
C ASP A 187 3.83 3.69 -24.71
N SER A 188 5.01 3.09 -24.67
CA SER A 188 6.30 3.79 -24.69
C SER A 188 6.50 4.67 -25.91
N ASP A 189 5.87 4.32 -27.03
CA ASP A 189 5.97 5.02 -28.32
C ASP A 189 4.88 6.09 -28.48
N GLY A 190 4.02 6.25 -27.46
CA GLY A 190 2.90 7.21 -27.44
C GLY A 190 1.67 6.75 -28.22
N LYS A 191 1.58 5.47 -28.60
CA LYS A 191 0.46 4.90 -29.31
C LYS A 191 -0.70 4.63 -28.35
N ASP A 192 -1.91 5.02 -28.77
CA ASP A 192 -3.15 4.68 -28.07
C ASP A 192 -3.38 3.16 -28.11
N ARG A 193 -3.45 2.54 -26.93
CA ARG A 193 -3.56 1.08 -26.81
C ARG A 193 -5.00 0.58 -26.90
N PHE A 194 -5.94 1.36 -26.36
CA PHE A 194 -7.32 0.91 -26.14
C PHE A 194 -8.38 1.93 -26.59
N GLY A 195 -8.00 2.93 -27.38
CA GLY A 195 -8.91 4.00 -27.80
C GLY A 195 -9.23 5.02 -26.71
N ILE A 196 -8.42 5.09 -25.64
CA ILE A 196 -8.65 5.92 -24.46
C ILE A 196 -7.61 7.04 -24.26
N ALA A 197 -6.63 7.18 -25.16
CA ALA A 197 -5.56 8.18 -25.00
C ALA A 197 -6.09 9.62 -24.83
N LYS A 198 -7.19 9.98 -25.50
CA LYS A 198 -7.82 11.29 -25.39
C LYS A 198 -8.45 11.56 -24.02
N LYS A 199 -8.67 10.50 -23.23
CA LYS A 199 -9.21 10.58 -21.85
C LYS A 199 -8.12 10.52 -20.80
N MET A 200 -6.85 10.46 -21.19
CA MET A 200 -5.73 10.46 -20.27
C MET A 200 -5.66 11.79 -19.51
N PRO A 201 -5.71 11.79 -18.18
CA PRO A 201 -5.50 13.00 -17.39
C PRO A 201 -4.16 13.65 -17.71
N LYS A 202 -4.15 14.98 -17.82
CA LYS A 202 -2.92 15.76 -18.06
C LYS A 202 -1.84 15.48 -17.03
N ILE A 203 -2.24 15.27 -15.77
CA ILE A 203 -1.36 14.89 -14.67
C ILE A 203 -0.60 13.59 -14.98
N LEU A 204 -1.27 12.56 -15.51
CA LEU A 204 -0.63 11.32 -15.93
C LEU A 204 0.26 11.52 -17.17
N SER A 205 -0.16 12.35 -18.13
CA SER A 205 0.65 12.61 -19.34
C SER A 205 1.95 13.35 -19.02
N GLU A 206 1.91 14.30 -18.09
CA GLU A 206 3.10 15.03 -17.59
C GLU A 206 3.99 14.12 -16.75
N GLY A 207 3.38 13.15 -16.03
CA GLY A 207 4.07 12.24 -15.14
C GLY A 207 4.64 12.90 -13.89
N MET A 208 5.33 12.10 -13.09
CA MET A 208 6.01 12.58 -11.88
C MET A 208 7.39 13.14 -12.23
N PRO A 209 7.73 14.38 -11.84
CA PRO A 209 9.05 14.94 -12.08
C PRO A 209 10.15 14.15 -11.37
N LYS A 210 11.39 14.38 -11.74
CA LYS A 210 12.56 13.87 -11.02
C LYS A 210 12.84 14.79 -9.82
N PHE A 211 13.24 14.19 -8.70
CA PHE A 211 13.63 14.89 -7.49
C PHE A 211 15.09 14.59 -7.15
N ALA A 212 15.69 15.40 -6.28
CA ALA A 212 17.04 15.13 -5.81
C ALA A 212 17.12 13.82 -5.00
N ASN A 213 18.30 13.19 -4.98
CA ASN A 213 18.61 12.01 -4.17
C ASN A 213 17.71 10.77 -4.43
N GLU A 214 17.11 10.66 -5.63
CA GLU A 214 16.38 9.47 -6.04
C GLU A 214 17.33 8.41 -6.63
N ASN A 215 17.06 7.15 -6.27
CA ASN A 215 17.68 5.96 -6.91
C ASN A 215 16.55 5.04 -7.40
N ILE A 216 15.79 5.51 -8.39
CA ILE A 216 14.54 4.87 -8.83
C ILE A 216 14.85 3.65 -9.71
N ARG A 217 14.33 2.50 -9.27
CA ARG A 217 14.33 1.25 -10.03
C ARG A 217 13.06 1.19 -10.89
N SER A 218 13.21 1.17 -12.20
CA SER A 218 12.08 1.16 -13.15
C SER A 218 11.23 -0.10 -13.04
N ALA A 219 11.84 -1.23 -12.69
CA ALA A 219 11.12 -2.50 -12.51
C ALA A 219 10.08 -2.44 -11.37
N ASP A 220 10.36 -1.68 -10.33
CA ASP A 220 9.51 -1.53 -9.14
C ASP A 220 8.62 -0.27 -9.21
N SER A 221 8.51 0.36 -10.39
CA SER A 221 7.86 1.66 -10.57
C SER A 221 6.78 1.63 -11.64
N ASP A 222 5.77 2.50 -11.49
CA ASP A 222 4.66 2.68 -12.43
C ASP A 222 3.90 1.37 -12.73
N GLY A 223 3.21 1.26 -13.84
CA GLY A 223 2.41 0.12 -14.30
C GLY A 223 1.13 0.60 -14.98
N ASP A 224 0.39 -0.33 -15.63
CA ASP A 224 -0.86 -0.01 -16.30
C ASP A 224 -2.04 0.02 -15.32
N LEU A 225 -2.12 -0.98 -14.45
CA LEU A 225 -3.18 -1.14 -13.47
C LEU A 225 -2.57 -1.23 -12.06
N LEU A 226 -3.30 -0.70 -11.07
CA LEU A 226 -2.98 -0.79 -9.65
C LEU A 226 -4.07 -1.52 -8.91
N VAL A 227 -3.68 -2.36 -7.96
CA VAL A 227 -4.56 -2.93 -6.93
C VAL A 227 -3.93 -2.67 -5.57
N GLN A 228 -4.67 -2.04 -4.64
CA GLN A 228 -4.31 -1.91 -3.23
C GLN A 228 -5.32 -2.69 -2.40
N ALA A 229 -4.90 -3.75 -1.73
CA ALA A 229 -5.67 -4.49 -0.74
C ALA A 229 -5.19 -4.12 0.66
N CYS A 230 -6.11 -3.68 1.53
CA CYS A 230 -5.81 -3.40 2.94
C CYS A 230 -6.78 -4.15 3.84
N SER A 231 -6.27 -4.76 4.92
CA SER A 231 -7.05 -5.50 5.93
C SER A 231 -6.29 -5.51 7.26
N ASN A 232 -6.96 -5.83 8.37
CA ASN A 232 -6.27 -6.09 9.63
C ASN A 232 -5.66 -7.50 9.70
N ASP A 233 -5.86 -8.30 8.66
CA ASP A 233 -5.25 -9.61 8.50
C ASP A 233 -4.41 -9.66 7.22
N ALA A 234 -3.11 -9.97 7.36
CA ALA A 234 -2.18 -10.04 6.23
C ALA A 234 -2.50 -11.18 5.26
N GLN A 235 -3.05 -12.29 5.77
CA GLN A 235 -3.47 -13.44 4.96
C GLN A 235 -4.63 -13.06 4.03
N VAL A 236 -5.56 -12.24 4.52
CA VAL A 236 -6.68 -11.74 3.74
C VAL A 236 -6.20 -10.79 2.63
N CYS A 237 -5.20 -9.93 2.91
CA CYS A 237 -4.57 -9.12 1.87
C CYS A 237 -3.90 -9.98 0.80
N ALA A 238 -3.17 -11.02 1.20
CA ALA A 238 -2.49 -11.92 0.29
C ALA A 238 -3.48 -12.72 -0.58
N HIS A 239 -4.57 -13.20 0.01
CA HIS A 239 -5.68 -13.85 -0.69
C HIS A 239 -6.27 -12.95 -1.78
N ALA A 240 -6.55 -11.68 -1.44
CA ALA A 240 -7.12 -10.73 -2.39
C ALA A 240 -6.21 -10.53 -3.61
N ILE A 241 -4.93 -10.21 -3.38
CA ILE A 241 -3.98 -9.98 -4.49
C ILE A 241 -3.73 -11.25 -5.28
N ARG A 242 -3.60 -12.40 -4.65
CA ARG A 242 -3.38 -13.67 -5.33
C ARG A 242 -4.54 -14.06 -6.25
N ASN A 243 -5.78 -13.89 -5.80
CA ASN A 243 -6.96 -14.15 -6.64
C ASN A 243 -7.07 -13.18 -7.81
N LEU A 244 -6.88 -11.88 -7.59
CA LEU A 244 -6.91 -10.88 -8.67
C LEU A 244 -5.78 -11.12 -9.69
N ASN A 245 -4.58 -11.50 -9.24
CA ASN A 245 -3.49 -11.91 -10.14
C ASN A 245 -3.85 -13.16 -10.94
N ARG A 246 -4.50 -14.16 -10.34
CA ARG A 246 -4.95 -15.36 -11.04
C ARG A 246 -6.01 -15.03 -12.10
N ILE A 247 -6.96 -14.16 -11.80
CA ILE A 247 -7.99 -13.70 -12.74
C ILE A 247 -7.35 -12.95 -13.92
N ALA A 248 -6.26 -12.23 -13.68
CA ALA A 248 -5.55 -11.45 -14.70
C ALA A 248 -4.74 -12.32 -15.69
N MET A 249 -4.53 -13.60 -15.40
CA MET A 249 -3.71 -14.48 -16.25
C MET A 249 -4.19 -14.49 -17.70
N GLY A 250 -3.26 -14.22 -18.64
CA GLY A 250 -3.52 -14.10 -20.08
C GLY A 250 -3.80 -12.67 -20.53
N THR A 251 -4.38 -11.82 -19.69
CA THR A 251 -4.76 -10.44 -20.03
C THR A 251 -3.80 -9.41 -19.42
N ALA A 252 -3.29 -9.67 -18.21
CA ALA A 252 -2.28 -8.84 -17.56
C ALA A 252 -1.30 -9.69 -16.72
N LYS A 253 -0.12 -9.14 -16.47
CA LYS A 253 0.92 -9.74 -15.63
C LYS A 253 1.31 -8.78 -14.51
N MET A 254 1.59 -9.32 -13.33
CA MET A 254 2.11 -8.52 -12.23
C MET A 254 3.48 -7.95 -12.60
N ARG A 255 3.64 -6.63 -12.43
CA ARG A 255 4.88 -5.90 -12.66
C ARG A 255 5.71 -5.83 -11.38
N TRP A 256 5.11 -5.39 -10.31
CA TRP A 256 5.69 -5.37 -8.97
C TRP A 256 4.61 -5.56 -7.92
N SER A 257 5.02 -5.93 -6.73
CA SER A 257 4.16 -5.98 -5.57
C SER A 257 4.90 -5.56 -4.30
N GLN A 258 4.16 -5.07 -3.32
CA GLN A 258 4.68 -4.64 -2.04
C GLN A 258 3.73 -4.99 -0.92
N THR A 259 4.20 -5.74 0.05
CA THR A 259 3.53 -5.93 1.34
C THR A 259 3.94 -4.83 2.31
N GLY A 260 3.02 -4.44 3.18
CA GLY A 260 3.28 -3.46 4.23
C GLY A 260 2.52 -3.79 5.50
N TYR A 261 3.05 -3.37 6.63
CA TYR A 261 2.50 -3.61 7.97
C TYR A 261 2.61 -2.36 8.84
N GLY A 262 1.86 -2.33 9.93
CA GLY A 262 1.94 -1.24 10.89
C GLY A 262 1.76 0.10 10.19
N ARG A 263 0.52 0.48 9.90
CA ARG A 263 0.19 1.75 9.28
C ARG A 263 1.04 2.90 9.84
N THR A 264 1.49 3.81 8.99
CA THR A 264 2.26 4.99 9.40
C THR A 264 1.41 6.27 9.40
N SER A 265 0.10 6.15 9.24
CA SER A 265 -0.84 7.26 9.31
C SER A 265 -2.19 6.76 9.83
N SER A 266 -2.93 7.63 10.50
CA SER A 266 -4.33 7.43 10.82
C SER A 266 -5.20 8.28 9.90
N THR A 267 -6.31 7.71 9.42
CA THR A 267 -7.27 8.36 8.53
C THR A 267 -8.61 8.65 9.22
N SER A 268 -8.71 8.38 10.52
CA SER A 268 -9.82 8.73 11.40
C SER A 268 -9.30 9.34 12.69
N VAL A 269 -10.07 10.22 13.32
CA VAL A 269 -9.71 10.84 14.62
C VAL A 269 -9.72 9.84 15.76
N ALA A 270 -10.44 8.72 15.62
CA ALA A 270 -10.49 7.65 16.61
C ALA A 270 -9.21 6.79 16.62
N GLN A 271 -8.43 6.81 15.55
CA GLN A 271 -7.20 6.04 15.48
C GLN A 271 -6.05 6.77 16.15
N GLU A 272 -5.30 6.08 17.00
CA GLU A 272 -4.03 6.59 17.53
C GLU A 272 -3.04 6.84 16.40
N THR A 273 -2.21 7.88 16.57
CA THR A 273 -1.11 8.17 15.67
C THR A 273 -0.03 7.08 15.79
N PRO A 274 0.23 6.33 14.73
CA PRO A 274 1.22 5.24 14.74
C PRO A 274 2.66 5.77 14.69
N ARG A 275 3.63 4.85 14.71
CA ARG A 275 5.05 5.17 14.56
C ARG A 275 5.60 4.56 13.28
N ASN A 276 6.51 5.30 12.64
CA ASN A 276 7.35 4.77 11.56
C ASN A 276 8.55 3.96 12.13
N LEU A 277 9.37 3.38 11.27
CA LEU A 277 10.52 2.55 11.68
C LEU A 277 11.63 3.33 12.40
N PHE A 278 11.67 4.66 12.32
CA PHE A 278 12.57 5.49 13.13
C PHE A 278 12.05 5.73 14.55
N GLY A 279 10.86 5.18 14.87
CA GLY A 279 10.24 5.23 16.19
C GLY A 279 9.49 6.51 16.50
N PHE A 280 9.35 7.44 15.53
CA PHE A 280 8.60 8.67 15.69
C PHE A 280 7.14 8.53 15.31
N LYS A 281 6.25 9.26 15.98
CA LYS A 281 4.85 9.37 15.60
C LYS A 281 4.74 9.97 14.20
N ASP A 282 4.00 9.29 13.32
CA ASP A 282 3.80 9.68 11.93
C ASP A 282 2.30 9.78 11.61
N GLY A 283 1.90 10.81 10.88
CA GLY A 283 0.51 11.01 10.55
C GLY A 283 -0.28 11.89 11.53
N THR A 284 0.36 12.54 12.51
CA THR A 284 -0.30 13.52 13.42
C THR A 284 -1.06 14.56 12.61
N ASN A 285 -0.43 15.13 11.57
CA ASN A 285 -1.01 16.12 10.68
C ASN A 285 -1.42 15.47 9.36
N ASN A 286 -2.58 14.82 9.31
CA ASN A 286 -3.12 14.09 8.16
C ASN A 286 -4.57 14.49 7.90
N ILE A 287 -5.04 14.31 6.66
CA ILE A 287 -6.48 14.39 6.35
C ILE A 287 -7.19 13.20 7.04
N LYS A 288 -8.34 13.48 7.63
CA LYS A 288 -9.20 12.52 8.32
C LYS A 288 -10.55 12.41 7.63
N SER A 289 -11.23 11.29 7.82
CA SER A 289 -12.59 11.08 7.33
C SER A 289 -13.58 12.12 7.86
N GLU A 290 -13.30 12.67 9.04
CA GLU A 290 -14.13 13.65 9.74
C GLU A 290 -13.85 15.12 9.36
N ASP A 291 -12.89 15.38 8.45
CA ASP A 291 -12.47 16.75 8.08
C ASP A 291 -13.52 17.56 7.28
N GLY A 292 -14.64 16.99 6.95
CA GLY A 292 -15.72 17.65 6.22
C GLY A 292 -15.46 17.84 4.72
N ASP A 293 -16.56 17.95 3.96
CA ASP A 293 -16.54 17.94 2.49
C ASP A 293 -15.71 19.08 1.87
N ALA A 294 -15.68 20.26 2.48
CA ALA A 294 -14.93 21.40 1.95
C ALA A 294 -13.44 21.08 1.84
N LYS A 295 -12.81 20.58 2.92
CA LYS A 295 -11.39 20.23 2.94
C LYS A 295 -11.11 18.99 2.07
N LEU A 296 -12.01 17.99 2.10
CA LEU A 296 -11.86 16.80 1.28
C LEU A 296 -11.95 17.12 -0.22
N ASN A 297 -12.88 17.98 -0.63
CA ASN A 297 -13.00 18.43 -2.02
C ASN A 297 -11.84 19.35 -2.45
N GLU A 298 -11.29 20.13 -1.54
CA GLU A 298 -10.13 20.99 -1.86
C GLU A 298 -8.86 20.19 -2.11
N HIS A 299 -8.60 19.12 -1.31
CA HIS A 299 -7.28 18.48 -1.28
C HIS A 299 -7.26 17.05 -1.77
N LEU A 300 -8.39 16.33 -1.74
CA LEU A 300 -8.44 14.89 -1.96
C LEU A 300 -9.20 14.51 -3.23
N TRP A 301 -10.45 14.99 -3.39
CA TRP A 301 -11.32 14.50 -4.45
C TRP A 301 -11.23 15.36 -5.71
N VAL A 302 -10.98 14.71 -6.85
CA VAL A 302 -11.03 15.35 -8.18
C VAL A 302 -12.43 15.88 -8.42
N GLN A 303 -12.53 17.14 -8.86
CA GLN A 303 -13.77 17.81 -9.18
C GLN A 303 -13.98 17.88 -10.70
N LYS A 304 -15.24 17.99 -11.12
CA LYS A 304 -15.57 18.18 -12.53
C LYS A 304 -14.87 19.43 -13.07
N GLY A 305 -14.18 19.29 -14.21
CA GLY A 305 -13.47 20.37 -14.87
C GLY A 305 -12.04 20.64 -14.36
N ASP A 306 -11.52 19.83 -13.40
CA ASP A 306 -10.12 19.94 -12.95
C ASP A 306 -9.14 19.62 -14.10
N ASP A 307 -9.51 18.71 -14.99
CA ASP A 307 -8.72 18.32 -16.14
C ASP A 307 -9.64 18.08 -17.35
N SER A 308 -9.42 18.84 -18.41
CA SER A 308 -10.20 18.71 -19.64
C SER A 308 -9.95 17.35 -20.29
N GLY A 309 -11.00 16.57 -20.56
CA GLY A 309 -10.93 15.22 -21.10
C GLY A 309 -10.85 14.13 -20.03
N ALA A 310 -10.74 14.48 -18.75
CA ALA A 310 -10.68 13.54 -17.64
C ALA A 310 -11.87 13.66 -16.66
N ASP A 311 -13.03 14.09 -17.13
CA ASP A 311 -14.25 14.20 -16.30
C ASP A 311 -14.68 12.85 -15.68
N TRP A 312 -14.25 11.72 -16.25
CA TRP A 312 -14.44 10.39 -15.70
C TRP A 312 -13.75 10.19 -14.32
N MET A 313 -12.79 11.08 -13.99
CA MET A 313 -12.11 11.12 -12.69
C MET A 313 -12.91 11.83 -11.59
N THR A 314 -14.03 12.50 -11.93
CA THR A 314 -14.82 13.25 -10.92
C THR A 314 -15.22 12.36 -9.75
N GLY A 315 -14.86 12.73 -8.52
CA GLY A 315 -15.05 11.93 -7.32
C GLY A 315 -13.99 10.88 -7.07
N GLY A 316 -13.02 10.74 -7.98
CA GLY A 316 -11.79 9.97 -7.79
C GLY A 316 -10.67 10.79 -7.15
N THR A 317 -9.44 10.28 -7.22
CA THR A 317 -8.24 10.91 -6.64
C THR A 317 -6.99 10.44 -7.38
N TYR A 318 -5.85 11.06 -7.14
CA TYR A 318 -4.57 10.54 -7.60
C TYR A 318 -3.84 9.82 -6.48
N PHE A 319 -3.30 8.65 -6.79
CA PHE A 319 -2.53 7.80 -5.90
C PHE A 319 -1.05 7.95 -6.21
N VAL A 320 -0.31 8.48 -5.26
CA VAL A 320 1.14 8.69 -5.36
C VAL A 320 1.85 7.69 -4.46
N VAL A 321 2.82 6.96 -5.03
CA VAL A 321 3.66 6.00 -4.31
C VAL A 321 5.11 6.46 -4.30
N ARG A 322 5.74 6.26 -3.12
CA ARG A 322 7.20 6.32 -2.96
C ARG A 322 7.65 5.15 -2.10
N LYS A 323 8.43 4.21 -2.65
CA LYS A 323 9.13 3.23 -1.83
C LYS A 323 10.40 3.88 -1.31
N ILE A 324 10.46 4.10 -0.01
CA ILE A 324 11.52 4.82 0.67
C ILE A 324 12.29 3.84 1.55
N HIS A 325 13.54 3.56 1.19
CA HIS A 325 14.45 2.81 2.05
C HIS A 325 14.89 3.69 3.21
N MET A 326 14.88 3.16 4.42
CA MET A 326 15.28 3.84 5.65
C MET A 326 16.59 3.23 6.15
N PHE A 327 17.63 4.05 6.29
CA PHE A 327 18.95 3.61 6.78
C PHE A 327 18.92 3.46 8.30
N ALA A 328 18.25 2.39 8.77
CA ALA A 328 17.98 2.16 10.19
C ALA A 328 19.24 2.11 11.03
N GLU A 329 20.30 1.42 10.57
CA GLU A 329 21.56 1.29 11.31
C GLU A 329 22.29 2.64 11.48
N MET A 330 22.19 3.52 10.49
CA MET A 330 22.74 4.87 10.61
C MET A 330 21.93 5.70 11.61
N TRP A 331 20.60 5.59 11.53
CA TRP A 331 19.66 6.28 12.40
C TRP A 331 19.82 5.85 13.87
N ASP A 332 19.96 4.56 14.13
CA ASP A 332 20.05 4.00 15.48
C ASP A 332 21.33 4.39 16.22
N ASN A 333 22.36 4.84 15.49
CA ASN A 333 23.59 5.36 16.06
C ASN A 333 23.53 6.84 16.49
N LEU A 334 22.44 7.55 16.15
CA LEU A 334 22.28 8.94 16.54
C LEU A 334 21.87 9.08 18.00
N ARG A 335 22.36 10.14 18.65
CA ARG A 335 21.88 10.53 19.98
C ARG A 335 20.41 10.95 19.91
N LEU A 336 19.67 10.76 20.99
CA LEU A 336 18.25 11.11 21.04
C LEU A 336 17.97 12.56 20.63
N ILE A 337 18.80 13.50 21.09
CA ILE A 337 18.65 14.91 20.73
C ILE A 337 18.78 15.16 19.21
N GLU A 338 19.68 14.44 18.54
CA GLU A 338 19.86 14.56 17.08
C GLU A 338 18.65 14.00 16.33
N GLN A 339 18.11 12.87 16.80
CA GLN A 339 16.89 12.29 16.25
C GLN A 339 15.69 13.24 16.42
N GLU A 340 15.51 13.82 17.61
CA GLU A 340 14.42 14.74 17.91
C GLU A 340 14.55 16.06 17.12
N GLN A 341 15.75 16.62 17.00
CA GLN A 341 16.02 17.81 16.20
C GLN A 341 15.73 17.55 14.69
N THR A 342 16.12 16.39 14.15
CA THR A 342 15.83 16.00 12.78
C THR A 342 14.34 15.95 12.50
N PHE A 343 13.54 15.38 13.41
CA PHE A 343 12.09 15.36 13.27
C PHE A 343 11.41 16.69 13.64
N GLY A 344 11.98 17.44 14.57
CA GLY A 344 11.38 18.61 15.20
C GLY A 344 10.36 18.26 16.29
N ARG A 345 10.38 17.01 16.80
CA ARG A 345 9.44 16.46 17.79
C ARG A 345 10.14 15.62 18.83
N ASP A 346 9.61 15.64 20.04
CA ASP A 346 9.93 14.68 21.10
C ASP A 346 9.60 13.24 20.66
N LYS A 347 10.53 12.32 20.88
CA LYS A 347 10.37 10.92 20.44
C LYS A 347 9.32 10.18 21.26
N ARG A 348 9.20 10.47 22.56
CA ARG A 348 8.33 9.73 23.48
C ARG A 348 6.86 10.04 23.24
N TYR A 349 6.49 11.31 23.22
CA TYR A 349 5.09 11.77 23.14
C TYR A 349 4.70 12.30 21.76
N GLY A 350 5.69 12.60 20.91
CA GLY A 350 5.47 13.21 19.60
C GLY A 350 5.18 14.71 19.66
N ALA A 351 5.35 15.35 20.81
CA ALA A 351 5.14 16.78 20.98
C ALA A 351 6.13 17.60 20.14
N PRO A 352 5.73 18.75 19.57
CA PRO A 352 6.69 19.67 18.97
C PRO A 352 7.75 20.12 19.98
N LEU A 353 8.99 20.35 19.54
CA LEU A 353 10.10 20.70 20.44
C LEU A 353 9.91 22.04 21.18
N ASN A 354 9.04 22.93 20.69
CA ASN A 354 8.65 24.15 21.41
C ASN A 354 7.71 23.89 22.61
N VAL A 355 7.33 22.64 22.87
CA VAL A 355 6.51 22.27 24.02
C VAL A 355 7.42 21.84 25.16
N ALA A 356 7.60 22.72 26.15
CA ALA A 356 8.37 22.42 27.34
C ALA A 356 7.71 21.30 28.16
N SER A 357 8.49 20.26 28.49
CA SER A 357 8.08 19.15 29.37
C SER A 357 6.76 18.49 28.96
N PRO A 358 6.70 17.81 27.79
CA PRO A 358 5.51 17.08 27.38
C PRO A 358 5.21 15.94 28.37
N THR A 359 3.91 15.69 28.64
CA THR A 359 3.46 14.76 29.69
C THR A 359 2.58 13.63 29.15
N SER A 360 2.04 13.78 27.94
CA SER A 360 1.10 12.81 27.38
C SER A 360 1.17 12.73 25.84
N GLY A 361 0.67 11.63 25.28
CA GLY A 361 0.57 11.48 23.83
C GLY A 361 -0.35 12.52 23.16
N LYS A 362 -1.22 13.21 23.90
CA LYS A 362 -2.04 14.31 23.38
C LYS A 362 -1.24 15.56 23.06
N ASP A 363 -0.04 15.68 23.59
CA ASP A 363 0.85 16.81 23.35
C ASP A 363 1.38 16.84 21.90
N GLU A 364 1.26 15.74 21.15
CA GLU A 364 1.56 15.72 19.71
C GLU A 364 0.73 16.71 18.90
N PHE A 365 -0.49 17.04 19.38
CA PHE A 365 -1.43 17.96 18.72
C PHE A 365 -1.29 19.41 19.16
N LYS A 366 -0.36 19.73 20.05
CA LYS A 366 -0.11 21.12 20.45
C LYS A 366 0.39 21.95 19.27
N PRO A 367 0.03 23.25 19.22
CA PRO A 367 0.49 24.15 18.16
C PRO A 367 2.02 24.17 18.05
N ILE A 368 2.51 24.24 16.83
CA ILE A 368 3.95 24.38 16.56
C ILE A 368 4.26 25.86 16.43
N ASP A 369 5.17 26.37 17.24
CA ASP A 369 5.71 27.73 17.07
C ASP A 369 7.08 27.65 16.39
N PHE A 370 7.11 27.86 15.07
CA PHE A 370 8.34 27.88 14.26
C PHE A 370 9.25 29.08 14.50
N LYS A 371 8.87 30.02 15.39
CA LYS A 371 9.67 31.19 15.74
C LYS A 371 10.16 31.17 17.18
N ALA A 372 9.70 30.20 17.98
CA ALA A 372 10.14 30.02 19.36
C ALA A 372 11.65 29.80 19.42
N LYS A 373 12.29 30.47 20.37
CA LYS A 373 13.74 30.41 20.57
C LYS A 373 14.07 29.96 21.97
N ASN A 374 15.11 29.14 22.09
CA ASN A 374 15.70 28.74 23.34
C ASN A 374 16.49 29.92 24.01
N LYS A 375 17.08 29.68 25.15
CA LYS A 375 17.83 30.69 25.91
C LYS A 375 19.08 31.15 25.16
N GLU A 376 19.62 30.36 24.28
CA GLU A 376 20.79 30.61 23.46
C GLU A 376 20.43 31.41 22.18
N GLY A 377 19.13 31.63 21.92
CA GLY A 377 18.62 32.38 20.77
C GLY A 377 18.44 31.53 19.50
N GLU A 378 18.60 30.22 19.60
CA GLU A 378 18.38 29.27 18.51
C GLU A 378 16.90 28.87 18.43
N LEU A 379 16.43 28.43 17.24
CA LEU A 379 15.06 27.94 17.10
C LEU A 379 14.85 26.65 17.90
N GLU A 380 13.79 26.57 18.68
CA GLU A 380 13.40 25.37 19.42
C GLU A 380 13.00 24.23 18.46
N VAL A 381 12.33 24.56 17.34
CA VAL A 381 12.07 23.65 16.23
C VAL A 381 13.02 24.02 15.09
N PRO A 382 14.05 23.21 14.78
CA PRO A 382 15.01 23.53 13.74
C PRO A 382 14.33 23.78 12.40
N ALA A 383 14.84 24.77 11.64
CA ALA A 383 14.23 25.20 10.37
C ALA A 383 14.30 24.13 9.25
N ASP A 384 15.25 23.22 9.35
CA ASP A 384 15.48 22.07 8.48
C ASP A 384 14.87 20.76 9.01
N SER A 385 14.22 20.81 10.19
CA SER A 385 13.53 19.64 10.74
C SER A 385 12.35 19.23 9.86
N HIS A 386 12.07 17.92 9.87
CA HIS A 386 11.00 17.34 9.05
C HIS A 386 9.68 18.11 9.16
N ILE A 387 9.21 18.36 10.40
CA ILE A 387 7.92 19.08 10.58
C ILE A 387 7.97 20.53 10.10
N ALA A 388 9.10 21.21 10.16
CA ALA A 388 9.24 22.58 9.65
C ALA A 388 9.18 22.60 8.12
N ILE A 389 9.70 21.56 7.47
CA ILE A 389 9.69 21.47 6.01
C ILE A 389 8.31 21.09 5.46
N VAL A 390 7.60 20.13 6.08
CA VAL A 390 6.37 19.53 5.50
C VAL A 390 5.06 20.12 6.04
N ASN A 391 5.09 20.95 7.09
CA ASN A 391 3.87 21.48 7.69
C ASN A 391 3.04 22.29 6.67
N PRO A 392 1.70 22.12 6.62
CA PRO A 392 0.83 22.88 5.72
C PRO A 392 0.97 24.39 5.85
N GLU A 393 1.17 24.94 7.07
CA GLU A 393 1.37 26.38 7.29
C GLU A 393 2.61 26.89 6.54
N GLN A 394 3.67 26.07 6.45
CA GLN A 394 4.90 26.38 5.72
C GLN A 394 4.79 26.06 4.21
N ASN A 395 3.68 25.43 3.77
CA ASN A 395 3.43 24.97 2.42
C ASN A 395 2.12 25.54 1.82
N LYS A 396 1.76 26.77 2.14
CA LYS A 396 0.61 27.51 1.57
C LYS A 396 -0.73 26.76 1.80
N GLY A 397 -0.91 26.13 2.94
CA GLY A 397 -2.12 25.38 3.29
C GLY A 397 -2.32 24.07 2.52
N ARG A 398 -1.28 23.51 1.90
CA ARG A 398 -1.37 22.26 1.12
C ARG A 398 -1.47 21.06 2.04
N TRP A 399 -2.45 20.21 1.76
CA TRP A 399 -2.67 18.96 2.48
C TRP A 399 -2.65 17.77 1.51
N MET A 400 -2.35 16.60 2.04
CA MET A 400 -2.52 15.30 1.38
C MET A 400 -3.04 14.29 2.38
N LEU A 401 -3.80 13.32 1.92
CA LEU A 401 -4.15 12.16 2.73
C LEU A 401 -3.04 11.13 2.61
N ARG A 402 -2.29 10.90 3.70
CA ARG A 402 -1.24 9.89 3.77
C ARG A 402 -1.81 8.58 4.32
N ARG A 403 -1.43 7.47 3.68
CA ARG A 403 -1.84 6.11 4.06
C ARG A 403 -0.69 5.13 3.84
N GLY A 404 0.48 5.48 4.36
CA GLY A 404 1.69 4.67 4.21
C GLY A 404 1.76 3.49 5.18
N TYR A 405 2.68 2.57 4.88
CA TYR A 405 2.95 1.36 5.65
C TYR A 405 4.45 1.14 5.77
N ASN A 406 4.88 0.57 6.90
CA ASN A 406 6.26 0.07 7.02
C ASN A 406 6.43 -1.19 6.16
N TYR A 407 7.64 -1.46 5.71
CA TYR A 407 8.00 -2.73 5.08
C TYR A 407 9.33 -3.23 5.61
N THR A 408 9.53 -4.56 5.56
CA THR A 408 10.80 -5.23 5.81
C THR A 408 10.93 -6.39 4.83
N GLU A 409 12.04 -6.43 4.08
CA GLU A 409 12.30 -7.38 2.99
C GLU A 409 13.61 -8.15 3.22
N GLY A 410 13.84 -8.59 4.45
CA GLY A 410 15.06 -9.30 4.81
C GLY A 410 16.26 -8.37 4.97
N SER A 411 17.43 -8.77 4.48
CA SER A 411 18.68 -8.04 4.57
C SER A 411 19.30 -7.78 3.20
N ASP A 412 20.11 -6.72 3.10
CA ASP A 412 20.90 -6.45 1.91
C ASP A 412 22.19 -7.28 1.87
N ALA A 413 22.97 -7.15 0.78
CA ALA A 413 24.24 -7.87 0.60
C ALA A 413 25.32 -7.53 1.65
N LEU A 414 25.13 -6.43 2.39
CA LEU A 414 26.03 -6.01 3.47
C LEU A 414 25.54 -6.44 4.85
N GLY A 415 24.46 -7.25 4.91
CA GLY A 415 23.84 -7.70 6.15
C GLY A 415 23.01 -6.63 6.88
N ARG A 416 22.70 -5.51 6.23
CA ARG A 416 21.85 -4.46 6.79
C ARG A 416 20.37 -4.76 6.52
N LEU A 417 19.50 -4.27 7.38
CA LEU A 417 18.06 -4.46 7.23
C LEU A 417 17.53 -3.77 5.96
N SER A 418 16.93 -4.53 5.04
CA SER A 418 16.20 -3.98 3.90
C SER A 418 14.80 -3.60 4.35
N ALA A 419 14.64 -2.38 4.85
CA ALA A 419 13.40 -1.90 5.44
C ALA A 419 13.14 -0.42 5.10
N GLY A 420 11.90 0.00 5.30
CA GLY A 420 11.56 1.39 5.06
C GLY A 420 10.07 1.68 5.10
N LEU A 421 9.71 2.73 4.40
CA LEU A 421 8.36 3.24 4.29
C LEU A 421 7.84 3.07 2.86
N PHE A 422 6.76 2.34 2.68
CA PHE A 422 5.96 2.39 1.48
C PHE A 422 4.97 3.55 1.64
N PHE A 423 5.45 4.73 1.25
CA PHE A 423 4.70 5.97 1.34
C PHE A 423 3.60 5.98 0.29
N ILE A 424 2.38 6.23 0.73
CA ILE A 424 1.19 6.42 -0.11
C ILE A 424 0.57 7.77 0.25
N ALA A 425 0.28 8.56 -0.79
CA ALA A 425 -0.56 9.74 -0.66
C ALA A 425 -1.70 9.72 -1.68
N PHE A 426 -2.90 10.10 -1.21
CA PHE A 426 -4.03 10.39 -2.07
C PHE A 426 -4.23 11.91 -2.11
N VAL A 427 -4.35 12.46 -3.31
CA VAL A 427 -4.44 13.91 -3.53
C VAL A 427 -5.32 14.24 -4.73
N ARG A 428 -6.00 15.39 -4.67
CA ARG A 428 -6.76 15.93 -5.80
C ARG A 428 -5.86 16.28 -6.98
N ASP A 429 -4.70 16.90 -6.73
CA ASP A 429 -3.69 17.26 -7.74
C ASP A 429 -2.28 17.13 -7.14
N PRO A 430 -1.48 16.15 -7.55
CA PRO A 430 -0.13 15.96 -7.04
C PRO A 430 0.82 17.13 -7.36
N ARG A 431 0.55 17.92 -8.42
CA ARG A 431 1.36 19.08 -8.81
C ARG A 431 1.26 20.22 -7.79
N THR A 432 0.14 20.29 -7.07
CA THR A 432 -0.10 21.30 -6.04
C THR A 432 0.10 20.75 -4.64
N ASN A 433 -0.37 19.54 -4.36
CA ASN A 433 -0.44 18.99 -3.00
C ASN A 433 0.77 18.13 -2.60
N PHE A 434 1.52 17.59 -3.57
CA PHE A 434 2.60 16.65 -3.28
C PHE A 434 3.98 17.10 -3.82
N TYR A 435 4.12 17.37 -5.14
CA TYR A 435 5.43 17.63 -5.75
C TYR A 435 6.19 18.79 -5.12
N PRO A 436 5.57 19.96 -4.79
CA PRO A 436 6.31 21.07 -4.19
C PRO A 436 6.81 20.76 -2.77
N ILE A 437 6.11 19.89 -2.03
CA ILE A 437 6.52 19.47 -0.68
C ILE A 437 7.69 18.51 -0.80
N LEU A 438 7.60 17.49 -1.67
CA LEU A 438 8.68 16.55 -1.90
C LEU A 438 9.96 17.22 -2.43
N ASP A 439 9.83 18.16 -3.37
CA ASP A 439 10.97 18.91 -3.88
C ASP A 439 11.71 19.68 -2.77
N LYS A 440 10.93 20.32 -1.88
CA LYS A 440 11.48 21.02 -0.70
C LYS A 440 12.14 20.04 0.28
N MET A 441 11.51 18.87 0.52
CA MET A 441 12.06 17.81 1.39
C MET A 441 13.42 17.33 0.88
N THR A 442 13.50 16.91 -0.36
CA THR A 442 14.74 16.34 -0.92
C THR A 442 15.93 17.31 -0.96
N GLN A 443 15.66 18.61 -0.81
CA GLN A 443 16.71 19.66 -0.83
C GLN A 443 17.08 20.19 0.55
N LYS A 444 16.16 20.14 1.55
CA LYS A 444 16.30 20.92 2.78
C LYS A 444 15.99 20.14 4.06
N ASP A 445 15.34 18.99 3.98
CA ASP A 445 14.93 18.22 5.14
C ASP A 445 16.10 17.39 5.68
N ALA A 446 16.51 17.65 6.91
CA ALA A 446 17.59 16.90 7.56
C ALA A 446 17.32 15.39 7.61
N LEU A 447 16.04 14.98 7.62
CA LEU A 447 15.66 13.57 7.56
C LEU A 447 16.08 12.89 6.25
N SER A 448 16.24 13.65 5.16
CA SER A 448 16.61 13.11 3.84
C SER A 448 17.97 12.43 3.80
N GLU A 449 18.88 12.69 4.77
CA GLU A 449 20.17 11.99 4.90
C GLU A 449 19.98 10.50 5.23
N TYR A 450 18.88 10.14 5.88
CA TYR A 450 18.59 8.77 6.34
C TYR A 450 17.60 8.03 5.43
N LEU A 451 17.25 8.62 4.29
CA LEU A 451 16.21 8.11 3.39
C LEU A 451 16.74 7.98 1.96
N GLN A 452 16.30 6.95 1.23
CA GLN A 452 16.52 6.81 -0.20
C GLN A 452 15.24 6.40 -0.92
N HIS A 453 14.77 7.23 -1.85
CA HIS A 453 13.63 6.90 -2.70
C HIS A 453 14.05 5.90 -3.79
N GLN A 454 13.55 4.66 -3.72
CA GLN A 454 13.95 3.55 -4.60
C GLN A 454 12.92 3.20 -5.68
N ALA A 455 11.64 3.52 -5.46
CA ALA A 455 10.59 3.35 -6.46
C ALA A 455 9.57 4.47 -6.36
N ARG A 456 8.82 4.68 -7.45
CA ARG A 456 7.74 5.66 -7.55
C ARG A 456 6.63 5.16 -8.45
N ALA A 457 5.39 5.61 -8.20
CA ALA A 457 4.30 5.40 -9.13
C ALA A 457 3.24 6.49 -8.98
N LEU A 458 2.53 6.74 -10.08
CA LEU A 458 1.41 7.66 -10.13
C LEU A 458 0.24 7.00 -10.86
N PHE A 459 -0.90 6.87 -10.17
CA PHE A 459 -2.11 6.29 -10.73
C PHE A 459 -3.31 7.22 -10.56
N ALA A 460 -4.19 7.22 -11.55
CA ALA A 460 -5.52 7.80 -11.47
C ALA A 460 -6.45 6.77 -10.82
N ILE A 461 -7.05 7.12 -9.70
CA ILE A 461 -8.04 6.29 -9.01
C ILE A 461 -9.43 6.83 -9.40
N PRO A 462 -10.24 6.09 -10.16
CA PRO A 462 -11.60 6.53 -10.50
C PRO A 462 -12.48 6.63 -9.28
N ALA A 463 -13.63 7.27 -9.43
CA ALA A 463 -14.70 7.24 -8.42
C ALA A 463 -15.07 5.81 -8.02
N GLY A 464 -15.79 5.65 -6.93
CA GLY A 464 -16.31 4.35 -6.50
C GLY A 464 -17.25 3.76 -7.54
N VAL A 465 -17.40 2.43 -7.50
CA VAL A 465 -18.30 1.70 -8.39
C VAL A 465 -19.74 1.99 -7.97
N GLY A 466 -20.52 2.58 -8.88
CA GLY A 466 -21.95 2.85 -8.66
C GLY A 466 -22.80 1.56 -8.63
N GLN A 467 -24.04 1.67 -8.19
CA GLN A 467 -24.93 0.49 -8.08
C GLN A 467 -25.21 -0.16 -9.45
N SER A 468 -25.27 0.63 -10.52
CA SER A 468 -25.51 0.17 -11.90
C SER A 468 -24.25 -0.15 -12.69
N ASP A 469 -23.07 0.16 -12.16
CA ASP A 469 -21.81 -0.06 -12.89
C ASP A 469 -21.46 -1.54 -12.89
N THR A 470 -20.98 -2.03 -14.03
CA THR A 470 -20.55 -3.41 -14.22
C THR A 470 -19.07 -3.59 -13.92
N MET A 471 -18.28 -2.51 -13.97
CA MET A 471 -16.83 -2.56 -13.72
C MET A 471 -16.30 -1.26 -13.11
N VAL A 472 -15.19 -1.37 -12.40
CA VAL A 472 -14.44 -0.21 -11.92
C VAL A 472 -13.97 0.64 -13.09
N GLY A 473 -14.08 1.98 -12.97
CA GLY A 473 -13.65 2.90 -14.01
C GLY A 473 -14.52 2.86 -15.27
N GLN A 474 -15.76 2.37 -15.23
CA GLN A 474 -16.67 2.27 -16.38
C GLN A 474 -16.78 3.58 -17.16
N ALA A 475 -16.79 4.73 -16.48
CA ALA A 475 -16.87 6.06 -17.11
C ALA A 475 -15.66 6.36 -18.03
N LEU A 476 -14.51 5.70 -17.86
CA LEU A 476 -13.37 5.81 -18.76
C LEU A 476 -13.68 5.22 -20.15
N PHE A 477 -14.49 4.15 -20.21
CA PHE A 477 -14.77 3.38 -21.42
C PHE A 477 -16.13 3.74 -22.07
N SER A 478 -16.89 4.68 -21.49
CA SER A 478 -18.17 5.17 -22.01
C SER A 478 -18.03 6.29 -23.02
#